data_08c195ca17ad896543db67df4bd965d2
#
_entry.id   08c195ca17ad896543db67df4bd965d2
#
_cell.length_a   1.000
_cell.length_b   1.000
_cell.length_c   1.000
_cell.angle_alpha   90.00
_cell.angle_beta   90.00
_cell.angle_gamma   90.00
#
_symmetry.space_group_name_H-M   'P 1'
#
loop_
_entity.id
_entity.type
_entity.pdbx_description
1 polymer ?
#
loop_
_entity_poly.entity_id
_entity_poly.type
_entity_poly.pdbx_seq_one_letter_code
_entity_poly.pdbx_strand_id
1 'polypeptide(L)'
;YLTAEKFTSTFVKALMDKSVNAFKDEVRGADLLLVDDVHFIGGKTSSQEELFHTLTSLIENNRRVVFTADRPPSQLTEIEARLRSHLSSGLVCALDVADQSLRMGIIERKLEQLSQRLGAAQNPRSDVLHFLAERVPGSIRELEGAVNTLVASAGPRLGSLTLEEAMALLQPNLKVAVERRVTVDEIQK
;
A
#
# COMPACT_ATOMS: atom_id res chain seq x y z
N TYR A 1 -4.90 12.05 -7.09
CA TYR A 1 -4.09 11.07 -6.38
C TYR A 1 -2.61 11.24 -6.73
N LEU A 2 -1.75 11.22 -5.72
CA LEU A 2 -0.29 11.16 -5.86
C LEU A 2 0.35 10.58 -4.59
N THR A 3 1.56 10.03 -4.74
CA THR A 3 2.37 9.64 -3.57
C THR A 3 3.13 10.84 -3.02
N ALA A 4 3.53 10.82 -1.75
CA ALA A 4 4.35 11.86 -1.14
C ALA A 4 5.70 12.06 -1.88
N GLU A 5 6.27 10.98 -2.43
CA GLU A 5 7.47 11.07 -3.27
C GLU A 5 7.19 11.81 -4.59
N LYS A 6 6.04 11.53 -5.22
CA LYS A 6 5.63 12.22 -6.46
C LYS A 6 5.36 13.69 -6.19
N PHE A 7 4.67 14.02 -5.09
CA PHE A 7 4.48 15.40 -4.64
C PHE A 7 5.83 16.12 -4.52
N THR A 8 6.76 15.53 -3.77
CA THR A 8 8.09 16.08 -3.57
C THR A 8 8.85 16.26 -4.88
N SER A 9 8.91 15.24 -5.72
CA SER A 9 9.67 15.30 -6.98
C SER A 9 9.09 16.33 -7.95
N THR A 10 7.75 16.42 -8.04
CA THR A 10 7.08 17.41 -8.89
C THR A 10 7.27 18.84 -8.37
N PHE A 11 7.20 19.04 -7.04
CA PHE A 11 7.45 20.32 -6.41
C PHE A 11 8.89 20.80 -6.64
N VAL A 12 9.88 19.92 -6.41
CA VAL A 12 11.30 20.24 -6.65
C VAL A 12 11.54 20.59 -8.12
N LYS A 13 10.95 19.84 -9.05
CA LYS A 13 11.02 20.16 -10.47
C LYS A 13 10.41 21.52 -10.77
N ALA A 14 9.23 21.83 -10.22
CA ALA A 14 8.57 23.12 -10.40
C ALA A 14 9.41 24.29 -9.85
N LEU A 15 10.18 24.08 -8.77
CA LEU A 15 11.15 25.06 -8.27
C LEU A 15 12.27 25.32 -9.27
N MET A 16 12.85 24.26 -9.86
CA MET A 16 13.90 24.36 -10.87
C MET A 16 13.42 25.05 -12.16
N ASP A 17 12.20 24.71 -12.59
CA ASP A 17 11.59 25.22 -13.82
C ASP A 17 10.91 26.59 -13.62
N LYS A 18 10.97 27.17 -12.40
CA LYS A 18 10.28 28.42 -12.03
C LYS A 18 8.77 28.40 -12.27
N SER A 19 8.16 27.22 -12.20
CA SER A 19 6.73 26.97 -12.47
C SER A 19 5.93 26.63 -11.20
N VAL A 20 6.40 27.05 -10.02
CA VAL A 20 5.80 26.70 -8.72
C VAL A 20 4.33 27.11 -8.62
N ASN A 21 3.93 28.22 -9.23
CA ASN A 21 2.53 28.65 -9.20
C ASN A 21 1.61 27.66 -9.94
N ALA A 22 2.03 27.16 -11.10
CA ALA A 22 1.26 26.17 -11.84
C ALA A 22 1.10 24.86 -11.03
N PHE A 23 2.16 24.42 -10.34
CA PHE A 23 2.08 23.27 -9.42
C PHE A 23 1.08 23.52 -8.27
N LYS A 24 1.14 24.71 -7.65
CA LYS A 24 0.22 25.08 -6.57
C LYS A 24 -1.23 25.12 -7.03
N ASP A 25 -1.47 25.72 -8.19
CA ASP A 25 -2.81 25.81 -8.77
C ASP A 25 -3.40 24.43 -9.06
N GLU A 26 -2.58 23.51 -9.59
CA GLU A 26 -2.98 22.12 -9.85
C GLU A 26 -3.37 21.38 -8.56
N VAL A 27 -2.49 21.40 -7.54
CA VAL A 27 -2.75 20.63 -6.30
C VAL A 27 -3.83 21.25 -5.44
N ARG A 28 -3.90 22.58 -5.35
CA ARG A 28 -4.88 23.31 -4.54
C ARG A 28 -6.23 23.45 -5.23
N GLY A 29 -6.28 23.30 -6.56
CA GLY A 29 -7.52 23.28 -7.35
C GLY A 29 -8.30 21.96 -7.25
N ALA A 30 -7.75 20.91 -6.64
CA ALA A 30 -8.39 19.62 -6.55
C ALA A 30 -9.62 19.65 -5.60
N ASP A 31 -10.72 18.99 -5.98
CA ASP A 31 -11.88 18.78 -5.10
C ASP A 31 -11.59 17.73 -4.01
N LEU A 32 -10.70 16.79 -4.33
CA LEU A 32 -10.22 15.74 -3.42
C LEU A 32 -8.74 15.49 -3.71
N LEU A 33 -7.89 15.71 -2.72
CA LEU A 33 -6.47 15.36 -2.77
C LEU A 33 -6.22 14.08 -1.97
N LEU A 34 -5.69 13.05 -2.63
CA LEU A 34 -5.22 11.82 -1.99
C LEU A 34 -3.69 11.82 -2.04
N VAL A 35 -3.06 11.80 -0.87
CA VAL A 35 -1.60 11.70 -0.74
C VAL A 35 -1.24 10.39 -0.07
N ASP A 36 -0.62 9.50 -0.85
CA ASP A 36 -0.25 8.18 -0.39
C ASP A 36 1.16 8.17 0.21
N ASP A 37 1.32 7.37 1.27
CA ASP A 37 2.59 7.18 1.95
C ASP A 37 3.23 8.50 2.44
N VAL A 38 2.47 9.34 3.16
CA VAL A 38 2.91 10.68 3.59
C VAL A 38 4.20 10.64 4.44
N HIS A 39 4.53 9.51 5.07
CA HIS A 39 5.77 9.34 5.84
C HIS A 39 7.03 9.57 4.99
N PHE A 40 6.99 9.34 3.67
CA PHE A 40 8.14 9.61 2.77
C PHE A 40 8.47 11.10 2.55
N ILE A 41 7.64 12.02 3.07
CA ILE A 41 7.99 13.44 3.08
C ILE A 41 8.93 13.80 4.25
N GLY A 42 9.11 12.87 5.20
CA GLY A 42 9.99 13.04 6.36
C GLY A 42 11.39 13.54 5.97
N GLY A 43 11.95 14.46 6.76
CA GLY A 43 13.27 15.04 6.51
C GLY A 43 13.36 16.03 5.34
N LYS A 44 12.29 16.24 4.55
CA LYS A 44 12.27 17.12 3.36
C LYS A 44 11.56 18.44 3.68
N THR A 45 12.22 19.32 4.44
CA THR A 45 11.63 20.54 5.03
C THR A 45 10.81 21.37 4.04
N SER A 46 11.36 21.75 2.88
CA SER A 46 10.65 22.57 1.90
C SER A 46 9.40 21.90 1.34
N SER A 47 9.43 20.59 1.16
CA SER A 47 8.27 19.82 0.69
C SER A 47 7.20 19.68 1.78
N GLN A 48 7.61 19.53 3.03
CA GLN A 48 6.69 19.53 4.18
C GLN A 48 5.99 20.88 4.33
N GLU A 49 6.73 21.96 4.17
CA GLU A 49 6.21 23.33 4.18
C GLU A 49 5.16 23.54 3.09
N GLU A 50 5.46 23.15 1.85
CA GLU A 50 4.51 23.27 0.74
C GLU A 50 3.29 22.38 0.94
N LEU A 51 3.47 21.15 1.43
CA LEU A 51 2.34 20.26 1.74
C LEU A 51 1.46 20.84 2.85
N PHE A 52 2.06 21.45 3.88
CA PHE A 52 1.31 22.11 4.93
C PHE A 52 0.46 23.27 4.38
N HIS A 53 1.03 24.13 3.54
CA HIS A 53 0.28 25.22 2.92
C HIS A 53 -0.80 24.75 1.95
N THR A 54 -0.53 23.67 1.22
CA THR A 54 -1.49 23.01 0.34
C THR A 54 -2.68 22.46 1.14
N LEU A 55 -2.40 21.74 2.23
CA LEU A 55 -3.43 21.20 3.13
C LEU A 55 -4.29 22.31 3.74
N THR A 56 -3.66 23.37 4.25
CA THR A 56 -4.37 24.52 4.83
C THR A 56 -5.29 25.17 3.79
N SER A 57 -4.79 25.44 2.60
CA SER A 57 -5.58 26.02 1.52
C SER A 57 -6.78 25.16 1.11
N LEU A 58 -6.60 23.84 1.02
CA LEU A 58 -7.68 22.92 0.67
C LEU A 58 -8.76 22.90 1.75
N ILE A 59 -8.37 22.85 3.05
CA ILE A 59 -9.31 22.87 4.18
C ILE A 59 -10.10 24.18 4.21
N GLU A 60 -9.45 25.34 4.04
CA GLU A 60 -10.08 26.66 4.00
C GLU A 60 -11.10 26.78 2.87
N ASN A 61 -10.86 26.08 1.76
CA ASN A 61 -11.77 26.03 0.61
C ASN A 61 -12.79 24.88 0.68
N ASN A 62 -12.96 24.24 1.86
CA ASN A 62 -13.85 23.10 2.08
C ASN A 62 -13.59 21.91 1.14
N ARG A 63 -12.35 21.72 0.70
CA ARG A 63 -11.93 20.58 -0.11
C ARG A 63 -11.53 19.42 0.79
N ARG A 64 -11.61 18.21 0.26
CA ARG A 64 -11.28 16.99 1.00
C ARG A 64 -9.84 16.56 0.75
N VAL A 65 -9.19 16.13 1.84
CA VAL A 65 -7.84 15.56 1.76
C VAL A 65 -7.82 14.23 2.50
N VAL A 66 -7.16 13.25 1.91
CA VAL A 66 -6.93 11.93 2.51
C VAL A 66 -5.45 11.62 2.45
N PHE A 67 -4.91 11.18 3.56
CA PHE A 67 -3.52 10.73 3.68
C PHE A 67 -3.47 9.25 4.03
N THR A 68 -2.48 8.54 3.51
CA THR A 68 -2.08 7.23 4.05
C THR A 68 -0.68 7.32 4.65
N ALA A 69 -0.40 6.46 5.62
CA ALA A 69 0.92 6.30 6.23
C ALA A 69 1.08 4.87 6.77
N ASP A 70 2.31 4.45 7.00
CA ASP A 70 2.65 3.16 7.61
C ASP A 70 2.44 3.12 9.13
N ARG A 71 2.24 4.28 9.76
CA ARG A 71 2.06 4.46 11.21
C ARG A 71 1.20 5.69 11.51
N PRO A 72 0.61 5.79 12.71
CA PRO A 72 -0.23 6.92 13.09
C PRO A 72 0.56 8.24 13.11
N PRO A 73 -0.10 9.39 12.92
CA PRO A 73 0.56 10.70 12.87
C PRO A 73 1.46 11.00 14.08
N SER A 74 1.09 10.53 15.28
CA SER A 74 1.89 10.71 16.50
C SER A 74 3.30 10.09 16.45
N GLN A 75 3.48 9.08 15.60
CA GLN A 75 4.74 8.35 15.40
C GLN A 75 5.56 8.84 14.20
N LEU A 76 5.05 9.80 13.44
CA LEU A 76 5.75 10.39 12.29
C LEU A 76 6.75 11.47 12.77
N THR A 77 7.79 11.05 13.49
CA THR A 77 8.75 11.95 14.15
C THR A 77 9.58 12.79 13.18
N GLU A 78 9.77 12.34 11.95
CA GLU A 78 10.50 13.05 10.88
C GLU A 78 9.63 14.11 10.17
N ILE A 79 8.34 14.16 10.49
CA ILE A 79 7.42 15.18 10.00
C ILE A 79 7.35 16.32 11.03
N GLU A 80 7.43 17.56 10.56
CA GLU A 80 7.37 18.76 11.38
C GLU A 80 6.09 18.79 12.24
N ALA A 81 6.22 19.29 13.47
CA ALA A 81 5.15 19.26 14.47
C ALA A 81 3.83 19.90 13.97
N ARG A 82 3.94 21.01 13.22
CA ARG A 82 2.76 21.71 12.68
C ARG A 82 2.01 20.86 11.64
N LEU A 83 2.70 20.22 10.68
CA LEU A 83 2.08 19.34 9.70
C LEU A 83 1.50 18.11 10.38
N ARG A 84 2.24 17.49 11.30
CA ARG A 84 1.79 16.35 12.09
C ARG A 84 0.53 16.67 12.92
N SER A 85 0.44 17.87 13.49
CA SER A 85 -0.76 18.33 14.19
C SER A 85 -1.98 18.39 13.27
N HIS A 86 -1.82 18.91 12.06
CA HIS A 86 -2.89 18.92 11.06
C HIS A 86 -3.31 17.51 10.63
N LEU A 87 -2.35 16.59 10.42
CA LEU A 87 -2.66 15.18 10.12
C LEU A 87 -3.42 14.50 11.25
N SER A 88 -3.17 14.90 12.50
CA SER A 88 -3.85 14.37 13.68
C SER A 88 -5.22 14.99 13.96
N SER A 89 -5.51 16.18 13.43
CA SER A 89 -6.75 16.91 13.68
C SER A 89 -7.96 16.35 12.91
N GLY A 90 -7.73 15.57 11.87
CA GLY A 90 -8.73 14.91 11.08
C GLY A 90 -9.16 13.55 11.67
N LEU A 91 -9.96 12.81 10.90
CA LEU A 91 -10.29 11.43 11.24
C LEU A 91 -9.09 10.53 10.99
N VAL A 92 -8.55 9.92 12.03
CA VAL A 92 -7.48 8.93 11.93
C VAL A 92 -8.07 7.53 12.10
N CYS A 93 -7.96 6.71 11.05
CA CYS A 93 -8.43 5.33 11.04
C CYS A 93 -7.24 4.38 10.93
N ALA A 94 -7.13 3.44 11.86
CA ALA A 94 -6.19 2.34 11.73
C ALA A 94 -6.75 1.26 10.80
N LEU A 95 -5.90 0.73 9.94
CA LEU A 95 -6.18 -0.47 9.15
C LEU A 95 -5.45 -1.64 9.81
N ASP A 96 -6.22 -2.53 10.42
CA ASP A 96 -5.68 -3.70 11.09
C ASP A 96 -5.18 -4.75 10.10
N VAL A 97 -4.41 -5.70 10.62
CA VAL A 97 -3.95 -6.86 9.85
C VAL A 97 -5.18 -7.64 9.36
N ALA A 98 -5.17 -8.00 8.07
CA ALA A 98 -6.26 -8.76 7.48
C ALA A 98 -6.42 -10.12 8.18
N ASP A 99 -7.63 -10.38 8.69
CA ASP A 99 -8.01 -11.69 9.19
C ASP A 99 -8.17 -12.70 8.04
N GLN A 100 -8.40 -13.96 8.40
CA GLN A 100 -8.53 -15.05 7.42
C GLN A 100 -9.69 -14.80 6.45
N SER A 101 -10.81 -14.28 6.92
CA SER A 101 -11.99 -14.00 6.09
C SER A 101 -11.70 -12.93 5.05
N LEU A 102 -11.10 -11.83 5.47
CA LEU A 102 -10.69 -10.74 4.56
C LEU A 102 -9.63 -11.21 3.56
N ARG A 103 -8.65 -12.01 4.02
CA ARG A 103 -7.63 -12.61 3.14
C ARG A 103 -8.25 -13.50 2.08
N MET A 104 -9.25 -14.32 2.44
CA MET A 104 -9.98 -15.15 1.50
C MET A 104 -10.70 -14.30 0.45
N GLY A 105 -11.45 -13.28 0.86
CA GLY A 105 -12.13 -12.36 -0.07
C GLY A 105 -11.17 -11.63 -1.02
N ILE A 106 -9.95 -11.27 -0.54
CA ILE A 106 -8.91 -10.67 -1.38
C ILE A 106 -8.39 -11.66 -2.42
N ILE A 107 -8.15 -12.93 -2.03
CA ILE A 107 -7.74 -13.99 -2.97
C ILE A 107 -8.80 -14.19 -4.06
N GLU A 108 -10.06 -14.33 -3.68
CA GLU A 108 -11.18 -14.52 -4.61
C GLU A 108 -11.28 -13.37 -5.61
N ARG A 109 -11.26 -12.14 -5.12
CA ARG A 109 -11.30 -10.94 -5.98
C ARG A 109 -10.09 -10.85 -6.91
N LYS A 110 -8.91 -11.23 -6.44
CA LYS A 110 -7.69 -11.24 -7.26
C LYS A 110 -7.78 -12.28 -8.36
N LEU A 111 -8.28 -13.48 -8.06
CA LEU A 111 -8.51 -14.54 -9.04
C LEU A 111 -9.53 -14.12 -10.09
N GLU A 112 -10.62 -13.46 -9.70
CA GLU A 112 -11.61 -12.92 -10.63
C GLU A 112 -11.00 -11.90 -11.60
N GLN A 113 -10.20 -10.97 -11.10
CA GLN A 113 -9.49 -9.98 -11.94
C GLN A 113 -8.52 -10.65 -12.92
N LEU A 114 -7.78 -11.67 -12.47
CA LEU A 114 -6.86 -12.41 -13.32
C LEU A 114 -7.61 -13.24 -14.37
N SER A 115 -8.72 -13.87 -14.00
CA SER A 115 -9.59 -14.61 -14.92
C SER A 115 -10.12 -13.73 -16.04
N GLN A 116 -10.59 -12.52 -15.72
CA GLN A 116 -11.06 -11.55 -16.71
C GLN A 116 -9.95 -11.12 -17.69
N ARG A 117 -8.71 -11.00 -17.21
CA ARG A 117 -7.54 -10.61 -18.03
C ARG A 117 -7.00 -11.73 -18.91
N LEU A 118 -7.01 -12.96 -18.40
CA LEU A 118 -6.38 -14.12 -19.06
C LEU A 118 -7.36 -14.97 -19.86
N GLY A 119 -8.66 -14.69 -19.82
CA GLY A 119 -9.67 -15.33 -20.66
C GLY A 119 -9.94 -16.80 -20.32
N ALA A 120 -10.07 -17.16 -19.06
CA ALA A 120 -10.48 -18.43 -18.46
C ALA A 120 -9.41 -19.03 -17.51
N ALA A 121 -9.28 -18.50 -16.32
CA ALA A 121 -8.67 -19.24 -15.22
C ALA A 121 -9.78 -19.98 -14.48
N GLN A 122 -9.67 -21.31 -14.37
CA GLN A 122 -10.47 -22.07 -13.42
C GLN A 122 -10.04 -21.67 -12.01
N ASN A 123 -10.99 -21.56 -11.08
CA ASN A 123 -10.65 -21.28 -9.69
C ASN A 123 -9.85 -22.45 -9.11
N PRO A 124 -8.82 -22.17 -8.28
CA PRO A 124 -8.14 -23.21 -7.53
C PRO A 124 -9.11 -24.00 -6.64
N ARG A 125 -8.71 -25.20 -6.26
CA ARG A 125 -9.45 -26.01 -5.30
C ARG A 125 -9.55 -25.29 -3.94
N SER A 126 -10.60 -25.58 -3.19
CA SER A 126 -10.87 -24.97 -1.88
C SER A 126 -9.73 -25.18 -0.88
N ASP A 127 -9.10 -26.35 -0.87
CA ASP A 127 -7.93 -26.65 -0.02
C ASP A 127 -6.72 -25.74 -0.32
N VAL A 128 -6.50 -25.42 -1.59
CA VAL A 128 -5.45 -24.49 -2.04
C VAL A 128 -5.78 -23.04 -1.62
N LEU A 129 -7.04 -22.62 -1.72
CA LEU A 129 -7.49 -21.30 -1.29
C LEU A 129 -7.30 -21.10 0.23
N HIS A 130 -7.71 -22.10 1.01
CA HIS A 130 -7.50 -22.08 2.48
C HIS A 130 -6.02 -22.04 2.84
N PHE A 131 -5.20 -22.82 2.16
CA PHE A 131 -3.76 -22.80 2.34
C PHE A 131 -3.16 -21.41 2.08
N LEU A 132 -3.55 -20.74 1.00
CA LEU A 132 -3.10 -19.37 0.70
C LEU A 132 -3.50 -18.39 1.81
N ALA A 133 -4.76 -18.45 2.25
CA ALA A 133 -5.27 -17.54 3.27
C ALA A 133 -4.59 -17.73 4.64
N GLU A 134 -4.27 -18.97 5.03
CA GLU A 134 -3.72 -19.31 6.34
C GLU A 134 -2.20 -19.28 6.38
N ARG A 135 -1.55 -19.79 5.33
CA ARG A 135 -0.12 -20.14 5.37
C ARG A 135 0.79 -19.19 4.65
N VAL A 136 0.29 -18.37 3.73
CA VAL A 136 1.12 -17.32 3.14
C VAL A 136 1.29 -16.21 4.18
N PRO A 137 2.47 -16.11 4.80
CA PRO A 137 2.70 -15.09 5.82
C PRO A 137 2.88 -13.71 5.18
N GLY A 138 2.85 -12.67 6.03
CA GLY A 138 3.18 -11.32 5.60
C GLY A 138 1.99 -10.46 5.15
N SER A 139 2.29 -9.50 4.31
CA SER A 139 1.36 -8.48 3.87
C SER A 139 0.38 -8.99 2.79
N ILE A 140 -0.68 -8.21 2.55
CA ILE A 140 -1.59 -8.47 1.41
C ILE A 140 -0.84 -8.45 0.07
N ARG A 141 0.21 -7.63 -0.08
CA ARG A 141 1.05 -7.63 -1.29
C ARG A 141 1.75 -8.97 -1.51
N GLU A 142 2.23 -9.60 -0.44
CA GLU A 142 2.84 -10.95 -0.52
C GLU A 142 1.80 -12.01 -0.85
N LEU A 143 0.59 -11.91 -0.27
CA LEU A 143 -0.53 -12.78 -0.61
C LEU A 143 -0.93 -12.66 -2.08
N GLU A 144 -1.08 -11.44 -2.59
CA GLU A 144 -1.36 -11.20 -4.02
C GLU A 144 -0.22 -11.70 -4.92
N GLY A 145 1.03 -11.54 -4.49
CA GLY A 145 2.21 -12.08 -5.16
C GLY A 145 2.16 -13.61 -5.27
N ALA A 146 1.78 -14.29 -4.18
CA ALA A 146 1.60 -15.74 -4.16
C ALA A 146 0.48 -16.20 -5.10
N VAL A 147 -0.66 -15.49 -5.12
CA VAL A 147 -1.76 -15.76 -6.07
C VAL A 147 -1.29 -15.59 -7.51
N ASN A 148 -0.59 -14.49 -7.82
CA ASN A 148 -0.05 -14.25 -9.16
C ASN A 148 0.91 -15.36 -9.60
N THR A 149 1.82 -15.80 -8.69
CA THR A 149 2.77 -16.88 -8.94
C THR A 149 2.03 -18.18 -9.23
N LEU A 150 1.01 -18.52 -8.43
CA LEU A 150 0.22 -19.74 -8.60
C LEU A 150 -0.49 -19.74 -9.95
N VAL A 151 -1.18 -18.66 -10.30
CA VAL A 151 -1.91 -18.53 -11.57
C VAL A 151 -0.97 -18.61 -12.77
N ALA A 152 0.17 -17.90 -12.72
CA ALA A 152 1.16 -17.89 -13.80
C ALA A 152 1.81 -19.27 -14.01
N SER A 153 2.11 -19.99 -12.91
CA SER A 153 2.77 -21.30 -12.97
C SER A 153 1.82 -22.44 -13.33
N ALA A 154 0.60 -22.41 -12.85
CA ALA A 154 -0.38 -23.45 -13.10
C ALA A 154 -1.09 -23.28 -14.46
N GLY A 155 -1.32 -22.05 -14.88
CA GLY A 155 -2.02 -21.74 -16.13
C GLY A 155 -3.37 -22.44 -16.23
N PRO A 156 -3.64 -23.19 -17.36
CA PRO A 156 -4.91 -23.90 -17.54
C PRO A 156 -5.16 -25.02 -16.51
N ARG A 157 -4.14 -25.49 -15.80
CA ARG A 157 -4.25 -26.54 -14.77
C ARG A 157 -4.63 -26.02 -13.40
N LEU A 158 -4.88 -24.74 -13.23
CA LEU A 158 -5.12 -24.10 -11.93
C LEU A 158 -6.26 -24.80 -11.13
N GLY A 159 -7.36 -25.15 -11.81
CA GLY A 159 -8.50 -25.82 -11.16
C GLY A 159 -8.26 -27.28 -10.77
N SER A 160 -7.24 -27.93 -11.35
CA SER A 160 -6.86 -29.31 -11.03
C SER A 160 -5.61 -29.40 -10.16
N LEU A 161 -5.01 -28.24 -9.79
CA LEU A 161 -3.79 -28.19 -8.99
C LEU A 161 -4.02 -28.79 -7.61
N THR A 162 -3.18 -29.74 -7.23
CA THR A 162 -3.21 -30.32 -5.88
C THR A 162 -2.57 -29.39 -4.86
N LEU A 163 -2.89 -29.57 -3.58
CA LEU A 163 -2.29 -28.79 -2.49
C LEU A 163 -0.76 -28.96 -2.46
N GLU A 164 -0.27 -30.18 -2.69
CA GLU A 164 1.17 -30.48 -2.70
C GLU A 164 1.91 -29.72 -3.83
N GLU A 165 1.32 -29.71 -5.03
CA GLU A 165 1.84 -28.95 -6.16
C GLU A 165 1.83 -27.45 -5.88
N ALA A 166 0.74 -26.93 -5.30
CA ALA A 166 0.63 -25.52 -4.93
C ALA A 166 1.70 -25.12 -3.89
N MET A 167 1.92 -25.96 -2.87
CA MET A 167 2.97 -25.75 -1.88
C MET A 167 4.36 -25.75 -2.50
N ALA A 168 4.63 -26.66 -3.44
CA ALA A 168 5.92 -26.72 -4.12
C ALA A 168 6.17 -25.47 -4.97
N LEU A 169 5.15 -24.99 -5.70
CA LEU A 169 5.24 -23.77 -6.50
C LEU A 169 5.47 -22.50 -5.64
N LEU A 170 4.91 -22.47 -4.43
CA LEU A 170 4.98 -21.31 -3.53
C LEU A 170 6.13 -21.36 -2.54
N GLN A 171 6.93 -22.43 -2.51
CA GLN A 171 8.07 -22.56 -1.61
C GLN A 171 9.00 -21.33 -1.58
N PRO A 172 9.36 -20.70 -2.71
CA PRO A 172 10.18 -19.50 -2.69
C PRO A 172 9.54 -18.33 -1.93
N ASN A 173 8.23 -18.15 -2.10
CA ASN A 173 7.47 -17.08 -1.45
C ASN A 173 7.31 -17.32 0.05
N LEU A 174 7.19 -18.59 0.47
CA LEU A 174 7.06 -18.98 1.88
C LEU A 174 8.38 -18.81 2.65
N LYS A 175 9.53 -19.11 2.03
CA LYS A 175 10.86 -19.00 2.66
C LYS A 175 11.26 -17.56 2.97
N VAL A 176 10.99 -16.63 2.07
CA VAL A 176 11.29 -15.19 2.25
C VAL A 176 10.58 -14.62 3.47
N ALA A 177 9.42 -15.13 3.81
CA ALA A 177 8.64 -14.65 4.95
C ALA A 177 9.10 -15.22 6.30
N VAL A 178 9.73 -16.40 6.32
CA VAL A 178 10.34 -16.99 7.54
C VAL A 178 11.61 -16.24 7.93
N GLU A 179 12.43 -15.84 6.96
CA GLU A 179 13.65 -15.06 7.23
C GLU A 179 13.36 -13.62 7.74
N ARG A 180 12.21 -13.03 7.40
CA ARG A 180 11.80 -11.72 7.92
C ARG A 180 11.22 -11.71 9.34
N ARG A 181 10.98 -12.87 9.93
CA ARG A 181 10.47 -13.02 11.32
C ARG A 181 11.54 -13.16 12.39
N VAL A 182 12.80 -12.81 12.10
CA VAL A 182 13.80 -12.61 13.14
C VAL A 182 13.38 -11.40 13.97
N THR A 183 12.76 -11.67 15.10
CA THR A 183 12.23 -10.65 16.02
C THR A 183 13.38 -9.97 16.76
N VAL A 184 13.18 -8.71 17.12
CA VAL A 184 14.11 -7.86 17.89
C VAL A 184 14.56 -8.52 19.19
N ASP A 185 13.81 -9.47 19.74
CA ASP A 185 14.13 -10.25 20.96
C ASP A 185 15.27 -11.24 20.77
N GLU A 186 15.64 -11.61 19.55
CA GLU A 186 16.78 -12.51 19.27
C GLU A 186 18.11 -11.77 19.11
N ILE A 187 18.10 -10.43 19.02
CA ILE A 187 19.30 -9.61 18.86
C ILE A 187 19.85 -9.13 20.24
N GLN A 188 19.09 -9.35 21.33
CA GLN A 188 19.47 -8.91 22.69
C GLN A 188 19.96 -10.06 23.60
N LYS A 189 20.54 -11.09 23.04
CA LYS A 189 21.29 -12.10 23.83
C LYS A 189 22.77 -12.09 23.46
#